data_b3d7ca48e38b2344bc78e61a9b49de1b
#
_entry.id   b3d7ca48e38b2344bc78e61a9b49de1b
#
_cell.length_a   1.000
_cell.length_b   1.000
_cell.length_c   1.000
_cell.angle_alpha   90.00
_cell.angle_beta   90.00
_cell.angle_gamma   90.00
#
_symmetry.space_group_name_H-M   'P 1'
#
loop_
_entity.id
_entity.type
_entity.pdbx_description
1 polymer ?
#
loop_
_entity_poly.entity_id
_entity_poly.type
_entity_poly.pdbx_seq_one_letter_code
_entity_poly.pdbx_strand_id
1 'polypeptide(L)'
;KYRAARRIWARTLKEKYKSKNKRSMMLRFHTQTAGCSLTAQQPEINIARTSFQALAAVLGGTQSLHTNSMDETIALPSEKAAEIALRTQQLIAHETGVANVVDPLGGSWFIENLTDEIEEKTENYFSEINNLGGVVSAIEQGYQQREISKAASIYQHKIDNNRRIVVGVNEFINDQQDIDIPILEIDTRAEQNQIEKLNQLKNNRDPKEVERSLKEIKKACKNGDNLVPLIINSAKAYCTLGEIVETMKAEFGEWQESSFF
;
A
#
# COMPACT_ATOMS: atom_id res chain seq x y z
N LYS A 1 -4.64 -0.39 -16.69
CA LYS A 1 -3.98 -1.24 -15.70
C LYS A 1 -4.96 -2.20 -15.01
N TYR A 2 -6.01 -1.71 -14.36
CA TYR A 2 -6.96 -2.57 -13.61
C TYR A 2 -7.79 -3.50 -14.50
N ARG A 3 -8.14 -3.08 -15.71
CA ARG A 3 -8.79 -3.93 -16.72
C ARG A 3 -7.88 -5.10 -17.12
N ALA A 4 -6.61 -4.84 -17.40
CA ALA A 4 -5.60 -5.88 -17.68
C ALA A 4 -5.43 -6.82 -16.48
N ALA A 5 -5.29 -6.28 -15.27
CA ALA A 5 -5.15 -7.10 -14.06
C ALA A 5 -6.35 -8.06 -13.84
N ARG A 6 -7.59 -7.60 -14.04
CA ARG A 6 -8.79 -8.45 -13.95
C ARG A 6 -8.79 -9.55 -14.99
N ARG A 7 -8.37 -9.24 -16.21
CA ARG A 7 -8.32 -10.20 -17.33
C ARG A 7 -7.26 -11.28 -17.09
N ILE A 8 -6.05 -10.87 -16.70
CA ILE A 8 -4.94 -11.78 -16.33
C ILE A 8 -5.36 -12.69 -15.16
N TRP A 9 -5.93 -12.11 -14.11
CA TRP A 9 -6.41 -12.86 -12.95
C TRP A 9 -7.42 -13.94 -13.34
N ALA A 10 -8.48 -13.54 -14.05
CA ALA A 10 -9.53 -14.46 -14.47
C ALA A 10 -8.99 -15.61 -15.31
N ARG A 11 -8.13 -15.31 -16.29
CA ARG A 11 -7.50 -16.32 -17.16
C ARG A 11 -6.60 -17.25 -16.34
N THR A 12 -5.73 -16.71 -15.51
CA THR A 12 -4.80 -17.49 -14.68
C THR A 12 -5.54 -18.44 -13.74
N LEU A 13 -6.57 -17.96 -13.03
CA LEU A 13 -7.35 -18.79 -12.12
C LEU A 13 -8.12 -19.89 -12.88
N LYS A 14 -8.66 -19.57 -14.05
CA LYS A 14 -9.37 -20.54 -14.89
C LYS A 14 -8.44 -21.57 -15.52
N GLU A 15 -7.36 -21.13 -16.15
CA GLU A 15 -6.54 -21.98 -17.02
C GLU A 15 -5.41 -22.69 -16.25
N LYS A 16 -4.67 -21.96 -15.41
CA LYS A 16 -3.54 -22.50 -14.64
C LYS A 16 -4.02 -23.25 -13.40
N TYR A 17 -4.90 -22.64 -12.60
CA TYR A 17 -5.38 -23.20 -11.33
C TYR A 17 -6.67 -23.99 -11.43
N LYS A 18 -7.30 -24.07 -12.63
CA LYS A 18 -8.53 -24.84 -12.89
C LYS A 18 -9.67 -24.53 -11.91
N SER A 19 -9.77 -23.27 -11.49
CA SER A 19 -10.82 -22.85 -10.56
C SER A 19 -12.20 -23.13 -11.12
N LYS A 20 -13.05 -23.76 -10.31
CA LYS A 20 -14.45 -24.07 -10.66
C LYS A 20 -15.42 -22.97 -10.19
N ASN A 21 -15.00 -22.13 -9.24
CA ASN A 21 -15.84 -21.10 -8.67
C ASN A 21 -15.67 -19.79 -9.43
N LYS A 22 -16.74 -19.31 -10.04
CA LYS A 22 -16.74 -18.01 -10.76
C LYS A 22 -16.28 -16.86 -9.88
N ARG A 23 -16.64 -16.86 -8.59
CA ARG A 23 -16.26 -15.81 -7.64
C ARG A 23 -14.73 -15.75 -7.43
N SER A 24 -14.04 -16.87 -7.48
CA SER A 24 -12.57 -16.93 -7.38
C SER A 24 -11.88 -16.29 -8.59
N MET A 25 -12.52 -16.32 -9.76
CA MET A 25 -12.01 -15.72 -10.99
C MET A 25 -12.26 -14.20 -11.08
N MET A 26 -12.99 -13.63 -10.13
CA MET A 26 -13.23 -12.19 -10.05
C MET A 26 -12.14 -11.54 -9.18
N LEU A 27 -11.26 -10.76 -9.78
CA LEU A 27 -10.31 -9.93 -9.05
C LEU A 27 -11.07 -8.81 -8.33
N ARG A 28 -11.06 -8.86 -7.01
CA ARG A 28 -11.57 -7.80 -6.13
C ARG A 28 -10.40 -7.18 -5.42
N PHE A 29 -10.28 -5.86 -5.49
CA PHE A 29 -9.10 -5.17 -5.00
C PHE A 29 -9.44 -3.81 -4.41
N HIS A 30 -8.58 -3.37 -3.55
CA HIS A 30 -8.53 -2.02 -3.02
C HIS A 30 -7.58 -1.17 -3.87
N THR A 31 -7.90 0.10 -4.02
CA THR A 31 -6.98 1.09 -4.61
C THR A 31 -6.73 2.21 -3.61
N GLN A 32 -5.46 2.54 -3.46
CA GLN A 32 -5.02 3.78 -2.83
C GLN A 32 -4.48 4.71 -3.94
N THR A 33 -4.78 5.99 -3.85
CA THR A 33 -4.14 6.99 -4.71
C THR A 33 -2.64 7.06 -4.40
N ALA A 34 -1.83 7.53 -5.35
CA ALA A 34 -0.38 7.42 -5.23
C ALA A 34 0.23 8.60 -4.46
N GLY A 35 0.56 8.40 -3.18
CA GLY A 35 1.19 9.42 -2.35
C GLY A 35 2.51 9.95 -2.94
N CYS A 36 3.31 9.10 -3.60
CA CYS A 36 4.54 9.52 -4.28
C CYS A 36 4.35 10.50 -5.44
N SER A 37 3.14 10.73 -5.90
CA SER A 37 2.79 11.73 -6.93
C SER A 37 2.35 13.07 -6.36
N LEU A 38 2.17 13.14 -5.04
CA LEU A 38 1.82 14.39 -4.35
C LEU A 38 3.10 15.18 -4.04
N THR A 39 2.96 16.50 -3.91
CA THR A 39 4.09 17.41 -3.73
C THR A 39 3.89 18.29 -2.49
N ALA A 40 4.99 18.66 -1.85
CA ALA A 40 4.96 19.63 -0.75
C ALA A 40 4.69 21.05 -1.29
N GLN A 41 5.10 21.32 -2.53
CA GLN A 41 4.83 22.58 -3.20
C GLN A 41 3.36 22.64 -3.63
N GLN A 42 2.70 23.76 -3.33
CA GLN A 42 1.29 24.03 -3.65
C GLN A 42 0.38 22.84 -3.22
N PRO A 43 0.31 22.53 -1.91
CA PRO A 43 -0.31 21.30 -1.43
C PRO A 43 -1.80 21.22 -1.71
N GLU A 44 -2.52 22.33 -1.88
CA GLU A 44 -3.93 22.34 -2.29
C GLU A 44 -4.13 21.72 -3.68
N ILE A 45 -3.13 21.80 -4.57
CA ILE A 45 -3.18 21.16 -5.90
C ILE A 45 -3.18 19.62 -5.77
N ASN A 46 -2.72 19.08 -4.64
CA ASN A 46 -2.81 17.66 -4.36
C ASN A 46 -4.27 17.15 -4.30
N ILE A 47 -5.23 18.01 -3.96
CA ILE A 47 -6.67 17.68 -3.99
C ILE A 47 -7.06 17.28 -5.43
N ALA A 48 -6.67 18.09 -6.40
CA ALA A 48 -6.95 17.78 -7.81
C ALA A 48 -6.22 16.52 -8.29
N ARG A 49 -4.94 16.35 -7.91
CA ARG A 49 -4.17 15.13 -8.25
C ARG A 49 -4.84 13.88 -7.70
N THR A 50 -5.23 13.90 -6.43
CA THR A 50 -5.94 12.81 -5.77
C THR A 50 -7.30 12.54 -6.43
N SER A 51 -8.05 13.58 -6.79
CA SER A 51 -9.36 13.45 -7.45
C SER A 51 -9.26 12.75 -8.80
N PHE A 52 -8.27 13.13 -9.64
CA PHE A 52 -8.05 12.46 -10.92
C PHE A 52 -7.62 11.00 -10.77
N GLN A 53 -6.78 10.69 -9.81
CA GLN A 53 -6.35 9.33 -9.53
C GLN A 53 -7.50 8.47 -8.99
N ALA A 54 -8.32 9.03 -8.09
CA ALA A 54 -9.50 8.38 -7.54
C ALA A 54 -10.53 8.08 -8.65
N LEU A 55 -10.81 9.05 -9.51
CA LEU A 55 -11.69 8.85 -10.65
C LEU A 55 -11.15 7.77 -11.60
N ALA A 56 -9.85 7.78 -11.90
CA ALA A 56 -9.21 6.74 -12.70
C ALA A 56 -9.33 5.34 -12.08
N ALA A 57 -9.24 5.22 -10.75
CA ALA A 57 -9.44 3.98 -10.02
C ALA A 57 -10.88 3.46 -10.12
N VAL A 58 -11.86 4.36 -9.99
CA VAL A 58 -13.29 4.03 -10.10
C VAL A 58 -13.63 3.59 -11.53
N LEU A 59 -13.19 4.34 -12.55
CA LEU A 59 -13.32 3.97 -13.97
C LEU A 59 -12.65 2.62 -14.26
N GLY A 60 -11.58 2.27 -13.54
CA GLY A 60 -10.89 1.00 -13.64
C GLY A 60 -11.55 -0.16 -12.88
N GLY A 61 -12.63 0.09 -12.13
CA GLY A 61 -13.45 -0.91 -11.44
C GLY A 61 -12.89 -1.38 -10.11
N THR A 62 -12.29 -0.49 -9.30
CA THR A 62 -11.93 -0.79 -7.91
C THR A 62 -13.16 -1.07 -7.03
N GLN A 63 -13.04 -1.94 -6.01
CA GLN A 63 -14.13 -2.25 -5.09
C GLN A 63 -14.09 -1.42 -3.81
N SER A 64 -12.93 -0.96 -3.42
CA SER A 64 -12.75 -0.01 -2.32
C SER A 64 -11.64 0.98 -2.68
N LEU A 65 -11.70 2.17 -2.09
CA LEU A 65 -10.84 3.27 -2.46
C LEU A 65 -10.36 4.01 -1.21
N HIS A 66 -9.09 4.33 -1.19
CA HIS A 66 -8.49 5.32 -0.29
C HIS A 66 -8.00 6.51 -1.11
N THR A 67 -8.27 7.70 -0.62
CA THR A 67 -7.79 8.97 -1.18
C THR A 67 -6.82 9.61 -0.20
N ASN A 68 -5.59 9.87 -0.65
CA ASN A 68 -4.59 10.57 0.15
C ASN A 68 -5.05 11.99 0.43
N SER A 69 -4.70 12.50 1.59
CA SER A 69 -4.95 13.90 1.97
C SER A 69 -3.98 14.86 1.27
N MET A 70 -4.34 16.12 1.18
CA MET A 70 -3.52 17.12 0.49
C MET A 70 -2.17 17.39 1.20
N ASP A 71 -2.09 17.12 2.49
CA ASP A 71 -0.93 17.30 3.35
C ASP A 71 -0.05 16.04 3.52
N GLU A 72 -0.32 14.99 2.77
CA GLU A 72 0.37 13.68 2.80
C GLU A 72 1.91 13.79 2.75
N THR A 73 2.44 14.76 2.02
CA THR A 73 3.88 14.95 1.85
C THR A 73 4.52 15.79 2.96
N ILE A 74 3.72 16.34 3.87
CA ILE A 74 4.17 17.27 4.89
C ILE A 74 4.08 16.65 6.28
N ALA A 75 2.93 16.03 6.60
CA ALA A 75 2.66 15.49 7.92
C ALA A 75 1.54 14.42 7.88
N LEU A 76 1.16 13.94 9.06
CA LEU A 76 -0.07 13.17 9.23
C LEU A 76 -1.27 14.05 8.87
N PRO A 77 -2.36 13.46 8.32
CA PRO A 77 -3.52 14.22 7.88
C PRO A 77 -4.14 15.09 8.99
N SER A 78 -4.30 16.37 8.71
CA SER A 78 -5.16 17.21 9.54
C SER A 78 -6.63 16.80 9.39
N GLU A 79 -7.47 17.12 10.35
CA GLU A 79 -8.91 16.81 10.31
C GLU A 79 -9.56 17.33 9.03
N LYS A 80 -9.28 18.59 8.66
CA LYS A 80 -9.79 19.21 7.43
C LYS A 80 -9.28 18.50 6.17
N ALA A 81 -8.01 18.14 6.11
CA ALA A 81 -7.43 17.46 4.95
C ALA A 81 -8.02 16.04 4.79
N ALA A 82 -8.22 15.33 5.91
CA ALA A 82 -8.89 14.04 5.93
C ALA A 82 -10.36 14.13 5.48
N GLU A 83 -11.08 15.18 5.92
CA GLU A 83 -12.45 15.42 5.47
C GLU A 83 -12.50 15.67 3.96
N ILE A 84 -11.63 16.51 3.40
CA ILE A 84 -11.57 16.80 1.96
C ILE A 84 -11.29 15.50 1.19
N ALA A 85 -10.37 14.67 1.65
CA ALA A 85 -10.06 13.38 1.03
C ALA A 85 -11.28 12.46 1.00
N LEU A 86 -12.07 12.40 2.09
CA LEU A 86 -13.33 11.65 2.14
C LEU A 86 -14.40 12.26 1.22
N ARG A 87 -14.56 13.59 1.22
CA ARG A 87 -15.52 14.29 0.35
C ARG A 87 -15.21 14.06 -1.13
N THR A 88 -13.94 13.95 -1.50
CA THR A 88 -13.53 13.59 -2.87
C THR A 88 -14.15 12.28 -3.33
N GLN A 89 -14.15 11.24 -2.48
CA GLN A 89 -14.82 9.97 -2.80
C GLN A 89 -16.34 10.13 -2.92
N GLN A 90 -16.95 10.88 -2.02
CA GLN A 90 -18.40 11.12 -2.02
C GLN A 90 -18.83 11.92 -3.26
N LEU A 91 -18.06 12.92 -3.67
CA LEU A 91 -18.29 13.67 -4.90
C LEU A 91 -18.26 12.75 -6.13
N ILE A 92 -17.26 11.87 -6.22
CA ILE A 92 -17.19 10.88 -7.31
C ILE A 92 -18.42 9.96 -7.30
N ALA A 93 -18.83 9.48 -6.12
CA ALA A 93 -19.94 8.55 -5.99
C ALA A 93 -21.33 9.15 -6.34
N HIS A 94 -21.54 10.43 -6.00
CA HIS A 94 -22.86 11.05 -6.04
C HIS A 94 -23.05 12.06 -7.18
N GLU A 95 -21.98 12.73 -7.64
CA GLU A 95 -22.10 13.85 -8.58
C GLU A 95 -21.60 13.55 -9.99
N THR A 96 -20.72 12.54 -10.17
CA THR A 96 -20.12 12.26 -11.48
C THR A 96 -20.95 11.32 -12.35
N GLY A 97 -21.88 10.57 -11.76
CA GLY A 97 -22.67 9.54 -12.45
C GLY A 97 -21.87 8.28 -12.82
N VAL A 98 -20.56 8.22 -12.54
CA VAL A 98 -19.69 7.08 -12.92
C VAL A 98 -20.12 5.77 -12.25
N ALA A 99 -20.75 5.84 -11.06
CA ALA A 99 -21.26 4.68 -10.35
C ALA A 99 -22.47 4.01 -11.02
N ASN A 100 -23.11 4.66 -11.99
CA ASN A 100 -24.31 4.17 -12.69
C ASN A 100 -23.97 3.27 -13.89
N VAL A 101 -22.70 3.11 -14.23
CA VAL A 101 -22.23 2.40 -15.43
C VAL A 101 -21.21 1.34 -15.06
N VAL A 102 -21.29 0.18 -15.70
CA VAL A 102 -20.30 -0.90 -15.58
C VAL A 102 -19.30 -0.80 -16.71
N ASP A 103 -18.00 -0.80 -16.38
CA ASP A 103 -16.86 -0.72 -17.30
C ASP A 103 -17.03 0.43 -18.34
N PRO A 104 -17.13 1.69 -17.87
CA PRO A 104 -17.46 2.83 -18.77
C PRO A 104 -16.42 3.09 -19.85
N LEU A 105 -15.21 2.53 -19.71
CA LEU A 105 -14.13 2.64 -20.70
C LEU A 105 -14.12 1.49 -21.72
N GLY A 106 -14.99 0.49 -21.54
CA GLY A 106 -15.09 -0.67 -22.42
C GLY A 106 -15.47 -0.28 -23.85
N GLY A 107 -14.84 -0.93 -24.85
CA GLY A 107 -15.08 -0.69 -26.27
C GLY A 107 -14.36 0.55 -26.86
N SER A 108 -13.68 1.35 -26.06
CA SER A 108 -12.78 2.38 -26.57
C SER A 108 -11.55 1.73 -27.23
N TRP A 109 -11.34 1.94 -28.50
CA TRP A 109 -10.22 1.37 -29.27
C TRP A 109 -8.87 1.65 -28.60
N PHE A 110 -8.66 2.87 -28.13
CA PHE A 110 -7.43 3.24 -27.42
C PHE A 110 -7.27 2.47 -26.09
N ILE A 111 -8.33 2.40 -25.30
CA ILE A 111 -8.30 1.72 -24.01
C ILE A 111 -8.15 0.22 -24.15
N GLU A 112 -8.79 -0.40 -25.14
CA GLU A 112 -8.62 -1.83 -25.41
C GLU A 112 -7.19 -2.14 -25.83
N ASN A 113 -6.62 -1.38 -26.77
CA ASN A 113 -5.23 -1.55 -27.19
C ASN A 113 -4.25 -1.34 -26.02
N LEU A 114 -4.42 -0.28 -25.23
CA LEU A 114 -3.58 -0.02 -24.05
C LEU A 114 -3.72 -1.15 -23.00
N THR A 115 -4.90 -1.74 -22.88
CA THR A 115 -5.13 -2.88 -21.97
C THR A 115 -4.34 -4.10 -22.45
N ASP A 116 -4.34 -4.38 -23.76
CA ASP A 116 -3.60 -5.49 -24.35
C ASP A 116 -2.09 -5.30 -24.22
N GLU A 117 -1.56 -4.10 -24.48
CA GLU A 117 -0.15 -3.80 -24.29
C GLU A 117 0.31 -3.96 -22.85
N ILE A 118 -0.50 -3.53 -21.88
CA ILE A 118 -0.17 -3.69 -20.45
C ILE A 118 -0.18 -5.18 -20.06
N GLU A 119 -1.11 -5.95 -20.61
CA GLU A 119 -1.17 -7.38 -20.39
C GLU A 119 0.07 -8.08 -20.93
N GLU A 120 0.47 -7.81 -22.17
CA GLU A 120 1.67 -8.36 -22.79
C GLU A 120 2.94 -8.06 -21.99
N LYS A 121 3.13 -6.78 -21.61
CA LYS A 121 4.29 -6.38 -20.77
C LYS A 121 4.30 -7.06 -19.40
N THR A 122 3.12 -7.28 -18.82
CA THR A 122 3.00 -7.98 -17.54
C THR A 122 3.37 -9.46 -17.66
N GLU A 123 2.94 -10.13 -18.73
CA GLU A 123 3.30 -11.53 -18.99
C GLU A 123 4.81 -11.70 -19.24
N ASN A 124 5.47 -10.70 -19.83
CA ASN A 124 6.94 -10.69 -19.97
C ASN A 124 7.61 -10.67 -18.58
N TYR A 125 7.16 -9.79 -17.66
CA TYR A 125 7.66 -9.79 -16.29
C TYR A 125 7.41 -11.12 -15.57
N PHE A 126 6.25 -11.74 -15.75
CA PHE A 126 5.97 -13.04 -15.17
C PHE A 126 6.92 -14.14 -15.70
N SER A 127 7.22 -14.09 -16.99
CA SER A 127 8.16 -15.02 -17.63
C SER A 127 9.57 -14.84 -17.06
N GLU A 128 10.05 -13.62 -16.92
CA GLU A 128 11.37 -13.31 -16.35
C GLU A 128 11.46 -13.77 -14.89
N ILE A 129 10.45 -13.47 -14.06
CA ILE A 129 10.39 -13.90 -12.66
C ILE A 129 10.37 -15.44 -12.56
N ASN A 130 9.64 -16.14 -13.43
CA ASN A 130 9.61 -17.59 -13.46
C ASN A 130 10.98 -18.18 -13.84
N ASN A 131 11.68 -17.57 -14.81
CA ASN A 131 13.02 -17.98 -15.21
C ASN A 131 14.06 -17.79 -14.09
N LEU A 132 13.85 -16.83 -13.19
CA LEU A 132 14.67 -16.62 -12.00
C LEU A 132 14.37 -17.61 -10.86
N GLY A 133 13.45 -18.54 -11.04
CA GLY A 133 13.06 -19.53 -10.02
C GLY A 133 11.83 -19.11 -9.20
N GLY A 134 11.05 -18.12 -9.65
CA GLY A 134 9.84 -17.66 -9.01
C GLY A 134 10.04 -16.37 -8.17
N VAL A 135 8.97 -15.92 -7.55
CA VAL A 135 8.92 -14.58 -6.90
C VAL A 135 9.95 -14.44 -5.78
N VAL A 136 10.06 -15.43 -4.89
CA VAL A 136 10.98 -15.35 -3.72
C VAL A 136 12.43 -15.29 -4.23
N SER A 137 12.82 -16.20 -5.11
CA SER A 137 14.16 -16.22 -5.70
C SER A 137 14.49 -14.92 -6.46
N ALA A 138 13.52 -14.34 -7.18
CA ALA A 138 13.71 -13.06 -7.87
C ALA A 138 13.92 -11.89 -6.88
N ILE A 139 13.22 -11.89 -5.72
CA ILE A 139 13.42 -10.91 -4.65
C ILE A 139 14.82 -11.05 -4.04
N GLU A 140 15.24 -12.28 -3.70
CA GLU A 140 16.56 -12.58 -3.16
C GLU A 140 17.69 -12.16 -4.10
N GLN A 141 17.46 -12.26 -5.42
CA GLN A 141 18.37 -11.80 -6.46
C GLN A 141 18.26 -10.27 -6.75
N GLY A 142 17.35 -9.55 -6.09
CA GLY A 142 17.14 -8.11 -6.24
C GLY A 142 16.52 -7.69 -7.58
N TYR A 143 15.85 -8.58 -8.28
CA TYR A 143 15.29 -8.30 -9.60
C TYR A 143 14.26 -7.16 -9.55
N GLN A 144 13.26 -7.26 -8.67
CA GLN A 144 12.21 -6.25 -8.53
C GLN A 144 12.78 -4.90 -8.09
N GLN A 145 13.73 -4.89 -7.16
CA GLN A 145 14.38 -3.69 -6.64
C GLN A 145 15.13 -2.96 -7.76
N ARG A 146 15.89 -3.68 -8.60
CA ARG A 146 16.58 -3.08 -9.75
C ARG A 146 15.65 -2.50 -10.79
N GLU A 147 14.55 -3.19 -11.12
CA GLU A 147 13.56 -2.66 -12.07
C GLU A 147 12.87 -1.40 -11.56
N ILE A 148 12.54 -1.35 -10.26
CA ILE A 148 11.97 -0.17 -9.60
C ILE A 148 12.98 0.98 -9.60
N SER A 149 14.23 0.73 -9.21
CA SER A 149 15.29 1.74 -9.18
C SER A 149 15.57 2.32 -10.57
N LYS A 150 15.65 1.47 -11.58
CA LYS A 150 15.81 1.89 -12.98
C LYS A 150 14.65 2.78 -13.44
N ALA A 151 13.41 2.38 -13.13
CA ALA A 151 12.24 3.17 -13.48
C ALA A 151 12.22 4.53 -12.75
N ALA A 152 12.57 4.56 -11.47
CA ALA A 152 12.67 5.77 -10.66
C ALA A 152 13.75 6.72 -11.20
N SER A 153 14.93 6.21 -11.55
CA SER A 153 16.01 7.00 -12.15
C SER A 153 15.59 7.63 -13.48
N ILE A 154 14.95 6.86 -14.36
CA ILE A 154 14.43 7.38 -15.65
C ILE A 154 13.35 8.46 -15.40
N TYR A 155 12.50 8.26 -14.41
CA TYR A 155 11.46 9.22 -14.04
C TYR A 155 12.09 10.54 -13.56
N GLN A 156 13.03 10.48 -12.62
CA GLN A 156 13.72 11.65 -12.09
C GLN A 156 14.48 12.41 -13.19
N HIS A 157 15.22 11.69 -14.03
CA HIS A 157 15.93 12.30 -15.14
C HIS A 157 15.02 13.05 -16.13
N LYS A 158 13.78 12.57 -16.35
CA LYS A 158 12.81 13.28 -17.16
C LYS A 158 12.32 14.57 -16.51
N ILE A 159 12.20 14.62 -15.20
CA ILE A 159 11.85 15.84 -14.44
C ILE A 159 13.01 16.83 -14.51
N ASP A 160 14.23 16.40 -14.23
CA ASP A 160 15.43 17.25 -14.20
C ASP A 160 15.69 17.93 -15.57
N ASN A 161 15.35 17.26 -16.65
CA ASN A 161 15.52 17.78 -18.01
C ASN A 161 14.23 18.38 -18.61
N ASN A 162 13.23 18.70 -17.79
CA ASN A 162 11.94 19.26 -18.18
C ASN A 162 11.19 18.48 -19.28
N ARG A 163 11.51 17.19 -19.46
CA ARG A 163 10.77 16.28 -20.34
C ARG A 163 9.50 15.76 -19.69
N ARG A 164 9.36 15.96 -18.39
CA ARG A 164 8.16 15.70 -17.59
C ARG A 164 7.91 16.88 -16.68
N ILE A 165 6.76 17.50 -16.85
CA ILE A 165 6.33 18.62 -16.00
C ILE A 165 5.59 18.06 -14.80
N VAL A 166 5.97 18.55 -13.61
CA VAL A 166 5.25 18.40 -12.34
C VAL A 166 4.90 19.81 -11.89
N VAL A 167 3.62 20.14 -11.96
CA VAL A 167 3.10 21.47 -11.63
C VAL A 167 3.49 21.91 -10.24
N GLY A 168 4.05 23.09 -10.12
CA GLY A 168 4.53 23.68 -8.86
C GLY A 168 5.91 23.18 -8.43
N VAL A 169 6.54 22.22 -9.14
CA VAL A 169 7.86 21.66 -8.81
C VAL A 169 8.91 22.12 -9.81
N ASN A 170 8.78 21.79 -11.07
CA ASN A 170 9.71 22.18 -12.12
C ASN A 170 9.11 23.12 -13.18
N GLU A 171 7.80 23.38 -13.10
CA GLU A 171 7.08 24.35 -13.92
C GLU A 171 5.93 24.94 -13.12
N PHE A 172 5.47 26.14 -13.45
CA PHE A 172 4.41 26.86 -12.73
C PHE A 172 4.72 27.04 -11.24
N ILE A 173 5.98 27.37 -10.95
CA ILE A 173 6.48 27.57 -9.59
C ILE A 173 5.94 28.89 -9.06
N ASN A 174 5.59 28.92 -7.77
CA ASN A 174 5.23 30.14 -7.04
C ASN A 174 6.37 30.51 -6.08
N ASP A 175 7.07 31.60 -6.32
CA ASP A 175 8.22 32.03 -5.54
C ASP A 175 7.87 32.54 -4.13
N GLN A 176 6.58 32.76 -3.82
CA GLN A 176 6.08 33.26 -2.54
C GLN A 176 5.30 32.19 -1.75
N GLN A 177 5.83 31.00 -1.61
CA GLN A 177 5.16 29.97 -0.85
C GLN A 177 5.49 30.03 0.65
N ASP A 178 4.67 30.74 1.39
CA ASP A 178 4.41 30.36 2.79
C ASP A 178 3.38 29.22 2.78
N ILE A 179 3.81 28.03 3.20
CA ILE A 179 2.90 26.88 3.35
C ILE A 179 2.15 27.10 4.67
N ASP A 180 1.02 27.79 4.59
CA ASP A 180 0.13 28.02 5.74
C ASP A 180 -0.96 26.93 5.79
N ILE A 181 -0.51 25.68 6.06
CA ILE A 181 -1.43 24.56 6.29
C ILE A 181 -1.32 24.14 7.75
N PRO A 182 -2.45 24.05 8.48
CA PRO A 182 -2.43 23.49 9.82
C PRO A 182 -1.93 22.05 9.81
N ILE A 183 -0.80 21.81 10.45
CA ILE A 183 -0.20 20.48 10.60
C ILE A 183 -0.78 19.84 11.87
N LEU A 184 -1.07 18.53 11.80
CA LEU A 184 -1.46 17.76 12.97
C LEU A 184 -0.26 17.62 13.91
N GLU A 185 -0.35 18.24 15.08
CA GLU A 185 0.59 18.04 16.17
C GLU A 185 0.10 16.92 17.10
N ILE A 186 0.95 15.92 17.32
CA ILE A 186 0.64 14.83 18.25
C ILE A 186 0.87 15.34 19.68
N ASP A 187 -0.17 15.27 20.51
CA ASP A 187 -0.07 15.63 21.93
C ASP A 187 0.93 14.68 22.64
N THR A 188 2.00 15.24 23.18
CA THR A 188 3.03 14.51 23.94
C THR A 188 2.45 13.72 25.13
N ARG A 189 1.30 14.16 25.66
CA ARG A 189 0.56 13.43 26.70
C ARG A 189 0.05 12.07 26.21
N ALA A 190 -0.21 11.90 24.92
CA ALA A 190 -0.66 10.63 24.36
C ALA A 190 0.41 9.53 24.55
N GLU A 191 1.66 9.85 24.30
CA GLU A 191 2.79 8.96 24.53
C GLU A 191 2.94 8.61 26.01
N GLN A 192 2.93 9.61 26.88
CA GLN A 192 3.06 9.40 28.33
C GLN A 192 1.93 8.51 28.88
N ASN A 193 0.69 8.79 28.50
CA ASN A 193 -0.47 7.99 28.88
C ASN A 193 -0.35 6.53 28.40
N GLN A 194 0.19 6.30 27.20
CA GLN A 194 0.40 4.96 26.67
C GLN A 194 1.49 4.22 27.44
N ILE A 195 2.59 4.89 27.78
CA ILE A 195 3.68 4.32 28.60
C ILE A 195 3.16 3.94 29.99
N GLU A 196 2.39 4.82 30.62
CA GLU A 196 1.79 4.55 31.95
C GLU A 196 0.86 3.33 31.90
N LYS A 197 -0.05 3.26 30.91
CA LYS A 197 -0.95 2.11 30.73
C LYS A 197 -0.17 0.81 30.53
N LEU A 198 0.90 0.86 29.73
CA LEU A 198 1.75 -0.30 29.48
C LEU A 198 2.45 -0.77 30.75
N ASN A 199 2.97 0.17 31.55
CA ASN A 199 3.61 -0.15 32.83
C ASN A 199 2.61 -0.73 33.84
N GLN A 200 1.41 -0.15 33.94
CA GLN A 200 0.34 -0.69 34.79
C GLN A 200 -0.05 -2.12 34.38
N LEU A 201 -0.19 -2.37 33.06
CA LEU A 201 -0.48 -3.70 32.55
C LEU A 201 0.62 -4.70 32.91
N LYS A 202 1.90 -4.34 32.72
CA LYS A 202 3.04 -5.19 33.05
C LYS A 202 3.14 -5.50 34.54
N ASN A 203 2.78 -4.56 35.40
CA ASN A 203 2.80 -4.72 36.85
C ASN A 203 1.65 -5.60 37.38
N ASN A 204 0.50 -5.59 36.69
CA ASN A 204 -0.72 -6.27 37.14
C ASN A 204 -0.94 -7.66 36.54
N ARG A 205 -0.19 -8.04 35.51
CA ARG A 205 -0.31 -9.36 34.86
C ARG A 205 0.45 -10.44 35.60
N ASP A 206 0.09 -11.71 35.40
CA ASP A 206 0.84 -12.84 35.96
C ASP A 206 2.14 -13.09 35.17
N PRO A 207 3.33 -12.83 35.74
CA PRO A 207 4.60 -13.01 35.05
C PRO A 207 4.89 -14.46 34.66
N LYS A 208 4.35 -15.45 35.42
CA LYS A 208 4.56 -16.87 35.12
C LYS A 208 3.78 -17.30 33.88
N GLU A 209 2.55 -16.81 33.74
CA GLU A 209 1.74 -17.08 32.56
C GLU A 209 2.35 -16.43 31.29
N VAL A 210 2.88 -15.20 31.42
CA VAL A 210 3.61 -14.52 30.34
C VAL A 210 4.82 -15.34 29.93
N GLU A 211 5.67 -15.73 30.87
CA GLU A 211 6.87 -16.50 30.57
C GLU A 211 6.54 -17.85 29.94
N ARG A 212 5.52 -18.55 30.46
CA ARG A 212 5.05 -19.81 29.87
C ARG A 212 4.61 -19.63 28.43
N SER A 213 3.75 -18.64 28.17
CA SER A 213 3.20 -18.39 26.85
C SER A 213 4.29 -18.03 25.83
N LEU A 214 5.27 -17.22 26.20
CA LEU A 214 6.40 -16.88 25.33
C LEU A 214 7.30 -18.09 25.06
N LYS A 215 7.53 -18.97 26.05
CA LYS A 215 8.26 -20.23 25.86
C LYS A 215 7.54 -21.17 24.88
N GLU A 216 6.20 -21.23 24.95
CA GLU A 216 5.40 -22.01 24.00
C GLU A 216 5.53 -21.48 22.56
N ILE A 217 5.47 -20.15 22.36
CA ILE A 217 5.74 -19.53 21.05
C ILE A 217 7.14 -19.90 20.57
N LYS A 218 8.16 -19.71 21.40
CA LYS A 218 9.54 -20.02 21.06
C LYS A 218 9.71 -21.48 20.60
N LYS A 219 9.10 -22.42 21.31
CA LYS A 219 9.12 -23.84 20.96
C LYS A 219 8.43 -24.11 19.62
N ALA A 220 7.28 -23.49 19.40
CA ALA A 220 6.52 -23.65 18.17
C ALA A 220 7.25 -23.06 16.94
N CYS A 221 7.97 -21.93 17.10
CA CYS A 221 8.83 -21.39 16.06
C CYS A 221 9.88 -22.39 15.61
N LYS A 222 10.53 -23.09 16.56
CA LYS A 222 11.54 -24.12 16.26
C LYS A 222 10.97 -25.34 15.55
N ASN A 223 9.74 -25.72 15.91
CA ASN A 223 9.09 -26.90 15.35
C ASN A 223 8.39 -26.66 14.02
N GLY A 224 8.15 -25.40 13.64
CA GLY A 224 7.30 -25.03 12.51
C GLY A 224 5.80 -25.21 12.76
N ASP A 225 5.37 -25.18 14.03
CA ASP A 225 3.98 -25.33 14.40
C ASP A 225 3.16 -24.06 14.10
N ASN A 226 1.83 -24.19 14.07
CA ASN A 226 0.93 -23.02 13.87
C ASN A 226 0.99 -22.09 15.09
N LEU A 227 1.50 -20.88 14.87
CA LEU A 227 1.69 -19.87 15.92
C LEU A 227 0.40 -19.15 16.32
N VAL A 228 -0.62 -19.10 15.48
CA VAL A 228 -1.82 -18.27 15.74
C VAL A 228 -2.52 -18.62 17.07
N PRO A 229 -2.79 -19.88 17.39
CA PRO A 229 -3.40 -20.23 18.69
C PRO A 229 -2.55 -19.81 19.90
N LEU A 230 -1.22 -19.90 19.76
CA LEU A 230 -0.29 -19.55 20.83
C LEU A 230 -0.18 -18.02 21.01
N ILE A 231 -0.22 -17.27 19.92
CA ILE A 231 -0.30 -15.80 19.96
C ILE A 231 -1.59 -15.35 20.66
N ILE A 232 -2.72 -15.99 20.36
CA ILE A 232 -4.00 -15.71 21.06
C ILE A 232 -3.87 -15.98 22.57
N ASN A 233 -3.26 -17.08 22.96
CA ASN A 233 -3.05 -17.40 24.37
C ASN A 233 -2.11 -16.40 25.05
N SER A 234 -1.04 -16.00 24.37
CA SER A 234 -0.11 -14.99 24.86
C SER A 234 -0.78 -13.61 25.02
N ALA A 235 -1.65 -13.23 24.08
CA ALA A 235 -2.43 -12.02 24.21
C ALA A 235 -3.41 -12.06 25.41
N LYS A 236 -4.03 -13.22 25.67
CA LYS A 236 -4.87 -13.44 26.87
C LYS A 236 -4.07 -13.37 28.18
N ALA A 237 -2.81 -13.78 28.15
CA ALA A 237 -1.87 -13.64 29.27
C ALA A 237 -1.30 -12.21 29.40
N TYR A 238 -1.76 -11.28 28.57
CA TYR A 238 -1.28 -9.90 28.50
C TYR A 238 0.21 -9.77 28.12
N CYS A 239 0.72 -10.69 27.30
CA CYS A 239 1.98 -10.45 26.61
C CYS A 239 1.83 -9.24 25.68
N THR A 240 2.82 -8.37 25.66
CA THR A 240 2.83 -7.22 24.73
C THR A 240 3.20 -7.66 23.33
N LEU A 241 2.83 -6.85 22.33
CA LEU A 241 3.24 -7.09 20.95
C LEU A 241 4.76 -7.23 20.83
N GLY A 242 5.52 -6.35 21.50
CA GLY A 242 6.98 -6.40 21.49
C GLY A 242 7.53 -7.72 22.04
N GLU A 243 7.02 -8.21 23.17
CA GLU A 243 7.48 -9.48 23.77
C GLU A 243 7.22 -10.68 22.84
N ILE A 244 6.06 -10.71 22.17
CA ILE A 244 5.73 -11.76 21.20
C ILE A 244 6.65 -11.68 19.99
N VAL A 245 6.81 -10.48 19.41
CA VAL A 245 7.63 -10.24 18.20
C VAL A 245 9.11 -10.53 18.48
N GLU A 246 9.67 -10.04 19.61
CA GLU A 246 11.06 -10.31 19.97
C GLU A 246 11.32 -11.82 20.20
N THR A 247 10.34 -12.55 20.74
CA THR A 247 10.45 -14.00 20.89
C THR A 247 10.51 -14.70 19.53
N MET A 248 9.70 -14.26 18.56
CA MET A 248 9.70 -14.80 17.20
C MET A 248 10.98 -14.40 16.44
N LYS A 249 11.40 -13.15 16.58
CA LYS A 249 12.60 -12.60 15.96
C LYS A 249 13.88 -13.33 16.43
N ALA A 250 13.94 -13.70 17.70
CA ALA A 250 15.07 -14.47 18.23
C ALA A 250 15.24 -15.86 17.58
N GLU A 251 14.17 -16.43 17.01
CA GLU A 251 14.23 -17.73 16.33
C GLU A 251 14.29 -17.63 14.80
N PHE A 252 13.60 -16.66 14.19
CA PHE A 252 13.51 -16.49 12.74
C PHE A 252 14.54 -15.51 12.18
N GLY A 253 15.11 -14.64 13.01
CA GLY A 253 15.94 -13.51 12.57
C GLY A 253 15.08 -12.37 12.01
N GLU A 254 15.74 -11.45 11.35
CA GLU A 254 15.15 -10.29 10.67
C GLU A 254 15.48 -10.33 9.20
N TRP A 255 14.53 -9.93 8.37
CA TRP A 255 14.81 -9.64 6.97
C TRP A 255 15.59 -8.33 6.87
N GLN A 256 16.71 -8.38 6.18
CA GLN A 256 17.45 -7.20 5.76
C GLN A 256 17.47 -7.16 4.24
N GLU A 257 16.98 -6.07 3.69
CA GLU A 257 17.03 -5.87 2.25
C GLU A 257 18.50 -5.66 1.82
N SER A 258 18.95 -6.47 0.87
CA SER A 258 20.28 -6.32 0.32
C SER A 258 20.34 -5.06 -0.55
N SER A 259 21.43 -4.30 -0.46
CA SER A 259 21.69 -3.19 -1.38
C SER A 259 22.09 -3.77 -2.74
N PHE A 260 21.26 -3.50 -3.76
CA PHE A 260 21.48 -3.94 -5.14
C PHE A 260 21.86 -2.77 -6.07
N PHE A 261 22.48 -1.70 -5.52
CA PHE A 261 22.90 -0.51 -6.24
C PHE A 261 24.40 -0.55 -6.54
#